data_301c61b1f8f8ae6e1e9d692713f7198d
#
_entry.id   301c61b1f8f8ae6e1e9d692713f7198d
#
_cell.length_a   1.000
_cell.length_b   1.000
_cell.length_c   1.000
_cell.angle_alpha   90.00
_cell.angle_beta   90.00
_cell.angle_gamma   90.00
#
_symmetry.space_group_name_H-M   'P 1'
#
loop_
_entity.id
_entity.type
_entity.pdbx_description
1 polymer ?
#
loop_
_entity_poly.entity_id
_entity_poly.type
_entity_poly.pdbx_seq_one_letter_code
_entity_poly.pdbx_strand_id
1 'polypeptide(L)'
;MIILGLGSNLSSSYGDRFRNINLAMAYLEVYGIKILKKSSYYETLSYPNKNNPKFINIVVLVETHLPPIDLMSVLIFIEEKLERKRAKKNDPRTCDIDIIDYNRQIIDFKYKNLNLTLPHEKLVSR
;
A
#
# COMPACT_ATOMS: atom_id res chain seq x y z
N MET A 1 -5.12 2.19 16.34
CA MET A 1 -3.94 2.53 15.54
C MET A 1 -4.05 1.85 14.18
N ILE A 2 -3.91 2.63 13.13
CA ILE A 2 -3.99 2.11 11.76
C ILE A 2 -2.65 2.37 11.10
N ILE A 3 -2.03 1.32 10.56
CA ILE A 3 -0.72 1.38 9.93
C ILE A 3 -0.83 0.92 8.49
N LEU A 4 -0.32 1.74 7.56
CA LEU A 4 -0.27 1.42 6.15
C LEU A 4 1.20 1.30 5.70
N GLY A 5 1.45 0.38 4.78
CA GLY A 5 2.71 0.28 4.08
C GLY A 5 2.52 0.70 2.63
N LEU A 6 3.38 1.57 2.13
CA LEU A 6 3.37 2.00 0.73
C LEU A 6 4.68 1.60 0.07
N GLY A 7 4.58 1.11 -1.16
CA GLY A 7 5.77 0.69 -1.91
C GLY A 7 5.62 0.95 -3.39
N SER A 8 6.75 1.07 -4.08
CA SER A 8 6.79 1.25 -5.52
C SER A 8 8.12 0.74 -6.06
N ASN A 9 8.09 -0.01 -7.15
CA ASN A 9 9.31 -0.42 -7.86
C ASN A 9 9.22 -0.21 -9.38
N LEU A 10 8.29 0.62 -9.83
CA LEU A 10 8.09 0.93 -11.24
C LEU A 10 7.69 2.40 -11.38
N SER A 11 8.33 3.10 -12.33
CA SER A 11 7.94 4.47 -12.67
C SER A 11 6.54 4.51 -13.29
N SER A 12 5.84 5.62 -13.11
CA SER A 12 4.57 5.90 -13.78
C SER A 12 4.75 7.11 -14.71
N SER A 13 3.68 7.49 -15.40
CA SER A 13 3.70 8.74 -16.18
C SER A 13 3.87 9.98 -15.29
N TYR A 14 3.64 9.85 -13.98
CA TYR A 14 3.81 10.95 -13.03
C TYR A 14 5.24 11.11 -12.53
N GLY A 15 6.09 10.08 -12.65
CA GLY A 15 7.47 10.14 -12.23
C GLY A 15 8.01 8.81 -11.72
N ASP A 16 9.07 8.89 -10.92
CA ASP A 16 9.77 7.73 -10.38
C ASP A 16 9.06 7.12 -9.17
N ARG A 17 9.70 6.09 -8.58
CA ARG A 17 9.18 5.38 -7.40
C ARG A 17 8.84 6.32 -6.24
N PHE A 18 9.73 7.27 -5.96
CA PHE A 18 9.52 8.23 -4.87
C PHE A 18 8.33 9.14 -5.16
N ARG A 19 8.21 9.60 -6.40
CA ARG A 19 7.09 10.45 -6.81
C ARG A 19 5.76 9.73 -6.65
N ASN A 20 5.71 8.46 -7.04
CA ASN A 20 4.50 7.65 -6.90
C ASN A 20 4.06 7.53 -5.45
N ILE A 21 5.00 7.26 -4.53
CA ILE A 21 4.68 7.16 -3.10
C ILE A 21 4.22 8.51 -2.55
N ASN A 22 4.88 9.61 -2.93
CA ASN A 22 4.51 10.95 -2.46
C ASN A 22 3.12 11.33 -2.96
N LEU A 23 2.78 11.00 -4.21
CA LEU A 23 1.44 11.22 -4.74
C LEU A 23 0.40 10.37 -4.02
N ALA A 24 0.73 9.10 -3.72
CA ALA A 24 -0.16 8.23 -2.96
C ALA A 24 -0.47 8.83 -1.59
N MET A 25 0.54 9.35 -0.88
CA MET A 25 0.33 10.00 0.41
C MET A 25 -0.57 11.24 0.29
N ALA A 26 -0.40 12.04 -0.77
CA ALA A 26 -1.25 13.19 -1.03
C ALA A 26 -2.71 12.76 -1.27
N TYR A 27 -2.92 11.69 -2.04
CA TYR A 27 -4.27 11.13 -2.25
C TYR A 27 -4.89 10.63 -0.95
N LEU A 28 -4.12 10.01 -0.06
CA LEU A 28 -4.65 9.59 1.25
C LEU A 28 -5.29 10.78 1.96
N GLU A 29 -4.59 11.91 2.03
CA GLU A 29 -5.12 13.11 2.68
C GLU A 29 -6.39 13.62 1.99
N VAL A 30 -6.42 13.61 0.65
CA VAL A 30 -7.59 14.04 -0.12
C VAL A 30 -8.82 13.19 0.22
N TYR A 31 -8.65 11.90 0.45
CA TYR A 31 -9.75 10.99 0.75
C TYR A 31 -10.03 10.82 2.25
N GLY A 32 -9.51 11.74 3.08
CA GLY A 32 -9.85 11.76 4.50
C GLY A 32 -9.06 10.77 5.35
N ILE A 33 -7.93 10.29 4.86
CA ILE A 33 -7.02 9.42 5.60
C ILE A 33 -5.84 10.29 6.04
N LYS A 34 -5.88 10.75 7.30
CA LYS A 34 -4.90 11.69 7.81
C LYS A 34 -3.63 10.97 8.21
N ILE A 35 -2.48 11.42 7.70
CA ILE A 35 -1.18 10.89 8.07
C ILE A 35 -0.70 11.56 9.36
N LEU A 36 -0.52 10.78 10.41
CA LEU A 36 -0.06 11.25 11.72
C LEU A 36 1.45 11.19 11.85
N LYS A 37 2.05 10.11 11.36
CA LYS A 37 3.50 9.89 11.37
C LYS A 37 3.91 9.09 10.15
N LYS A 38 5.16 9.25 9.73
CA LYS A 38 5.73 8.45 8.64
C LYS A 38 7.16 8.06 8.97
N SER A 39 7.55 6.88 8.51
CA SER A 39 8.93 6.39 8.63
C SER A 39 9.84 7.10 7.63
N SER A 40 11.15 6.83 7.71
CA SER A 40 12.06 7.11 6.61
C SER A 40 11.76 6.18 5.45
N TYR A 41 12.16 6.56 4.23
CA TYR A 41 12.14 5.64 3.10
C TYR A 41 13.18 4.55 3.29
N TYR A 42 12.86 3.34 2.80
CA TYR A 42 13.82 2.23 2.80
C TYR A 42 13.61 1.35 1.57
N GLU A 43 14.68 0.70 1.13
CA GLU A 43 14.63 -0.18 -0.03
C GLU A 43 14.49 -1.64 0.39
N THR A 44 13.76 -2.42 -0.41
CA THR A 44 13.68 -3.87 -0.27
C THR A 44 13.81 -4.53 -1.63
N LEU A 45 14.32 -5.77 -1.64
CA LEU A 45 14.39 -6.55 -2.86
C LEU A 45 13.00 -6.97 -3.30
N SER A 46 12.79 -7.06 -4.61
CA SER A 46 11.61 -7.70 -5.17
C SER A 46 11.68 -9.21 -4.92
N TYR A 47 10.56 -9.78 -4.56
CA TYR A 47 10.46 -11.21 -4.33
C TYR A 47 9.28 -11.77 -5.13
N PRO A 48 9.40 -12.95 -5.74
CA PRO A 48 10.54 -13.88 -5.70
C PRO A 48 11.66 -13.57 -6.71
N ASN A 49 11.45 -12.64 -7.64
CA ASN A 49 12.42 -12.34 -8.69
C ASN A 49 13.31 -11.16 -8.29
N LYS A 50 14.52 -11.46 -7.82
CA LYS A 50 15.49 -10.45 -7.39
C LYS A 50 16.03 -9.58 -8.53
N ASN A 51 15.80 -9.98 -9.79
CA ASN A 51 16.21 -9.20 -10.94
C ASN A 51 15.24 -8.06 -11.24
N ASN A 52 14.03 -8.08 -10.67
CA ASN A 52 13.11 -6.96 -10.76
C ASN A 52 13.65 -5.76 -9.97
N PRO A 53 13.28 -4.53 -10.34
CA PRO A 53 13.72 -3.35 -9.60
C PRO A 53 13.35 -3.43 -8.12
N LYS A 54 14.20 -2.88 -7.27
CA LYS A 54 13.96 -2.81 -5.83
C LYS A 54 12.78 -1.90 -5.52
N PHE A 55 12.03 -2.25 -4.47
CA PHE A 55 10.99 -1.40 -3.92
C PHE A 55 11.60 -0.27 -3.10
N ILE A 56 11.02 0.92 -3.24
CA ILE A 56 11.10 1.97 -2.23
C ILE A 56 9.84 1.84 -1.38
N ASN A 57 10.00 1.89 -0.08
CA ASN A 57 8.91 1.70 0.88
C ASN A 57 8.88 2.80 1.92
N ILE A 58 7.68 3.04 2.45
CA ILE A 58 7.47 3.87 3.63
C ILE A 58 6.31 3.28 4.43
N VAL A 59 6.37 3.43 5.75
CA VAL A 59 5.29 3.03 6.65
C VAL A 59 4.70 4.29 7.24
N VAL A 60 3.37 4.38 7.27
CA VAL A 60 2.67 5.55 7.80
C VAL A 60 1.64 5.13 8.84
N LEU A 61 1.56 5.92 9.91
CA LEU A 61 0.50 5.84 10.90
C LEU A 61 -0.59 6.81 10.48
N VAL A 62 -1.82 6.33 10.35
CA VAL A 62 -2.93 7.14 9.83
C VAL A 62 -4.12 7.11 10.78
N GLU A 63 -5.01 8.09 10.57
CA GLU A 63 -6.29 8.20 11.24
C GLU A 63 -7.38 8.36 10.19
N THR A 64 -8.45 7.58 10.30
CA THR A 64 -9.60 7.65 9.40
C THR A 64 -10.83 7.07 10.08
N HIS A 65 -12.02 7.50 9.64
CA HIS A 65 -13.29 6.92 10.07
C HIS A 65 -13.74 5.75 9.19
N LEU A 66 -13.01 5.45 8.11
CA LEU A 66 -13.39 4.38 7.21
C LEU A 66 -13.22 3.01 7.87
N PRO A 67 -14.25 2.14 7.80
CA PRO A 67 -14.07 0.74 8.19
C PRO A 67 -13.01 0.04 7.33
N PRO A 68 -12.45 -1.10 7.77
CA PRO A 68 -11.34 -1.75 7.05
C PRO A 68 -11.62 -2.01 5.56
N ILE A 69 -12.81 -2.50 5.23
CA ILE A 69 -13.16 -2.80 3.83
C ILE A 69 -13.26 -1.54 2.99
N ASP A 70 -13.87 -0.48 3.53
CA ASP A 70 -13.97 0.79 2.84
C ASP A 70 -12.60 1.42 2.66
N LEU A 71 -11.76 1.33 3.68
CA LEU A 71 -10.36 1.79 3.58
C LEU A 71 -9.64 1.03 2.46
N MET A 72 -9.74 -0.29 2.43
CA MET A 72 -9.14 -1.11 1.38
C MET A 72 -9.59 -0.68 -0.01
N SER A 73 -10.89 -0.40 -0.18
CA SER A 73 -11.44 0.04 -1.47
C SER A 73 -10.83 1.37 -1.91
N VAL A 74 -10.66 2.30 -0.98
CA VAL A 74 -10.02 3.59 -1.28
C VAL A 74 -8.56 3.39 -1.67
N LEU A 75 -7.84 2.52 -0.96
CA LEU A 75 -6.42 2.26 -1.26
C LEU A 75 -6.26 1.66 -2.66
N ILE A 76 -7.13 0.74 -3.05
CA ILE A 76 -7.13 0.15 -4.40
C ILE A 76 -7.40 1.25 -5.44
N PHE A 77 -8.34 2.13 -5.17
CA PHE A 77 -8.65 3.24 -6.07
C PHE A 77 -7.44 4.17 -6.27
N ILE A 78 -6.71 4.46 -5.18
CA ILE A 78 -5.48 5.27 -5.25
C ILE A 78 -4.42 4.56 -6.10
N GLU A 79 -4.23 3.25 -5.90
CA GLU A 79 -3.29 2.47 -6.70
C GLU A 79 -3.62 2.55 -8.18
N GLU A 80 -4.89 2.45 -8.55
CA GLU A 80 -5.34 2.55 -9.93
C GLU A 80 -5.09 3.96 -10.51
N LYS A 81 -5.31 4.99 -9.72
CA LYS A 81 -5.00 6.38 -10.15
C LYS A 81 -3.51 6.57 -10.43
N LEU A 82 -2.66 5.78 -9.78
CA LEU A 82 -1.22 5.80 -10.01
C LEU A 82 -0.79 4.78 -11.06
N GLU A 83 -1.71 4.38 -11.92
CA GLU A 83 -1.46 3.55 -13.10
C GLU A 83 -1.08 2.11 -12.79
N ARG A 84 -1.38 1.62 -11.58
CA ARG A 84 -1.11 0.23 -11.25
C ARG A 84 -1.94 -0.70 -12.13
N LYS A 85 -1.27 -1.67 -12.77
CA LYS A 85 -1.89 -2.74 -13.54
C LYS A 85 -1.79 -4.04 -12.76
N ARG A 86 -2.93 -4.72 -12.58
CA ARG A 86 -3.00 -5.98 -11.83
C ARG A 86 -2.98 -7.16 -12.78
N ALA A 87 -1.88 -7.27 -13.59
CA ALA A 87 -1.77 -8.31 -14.60
C ALA A 87 -1.33 -9.65 -14.00
N LYS A 88 -0.21 -9.66 -13.30
CA LYS A 88 0.34 -10.87 -12.69
C LYS A 88 0.79 -10.56 -11.26
N LYS A 89 0.66 -11.58 -10.38
CA LYS A 89 1.22 -11.51 -9.04
C LYS A 89 2.75 -11.31 -9.14
N ASN A 90 3.31 -10.44 -8.32
CA ASN A 90 4.73 -10.14 -8.23
C ASN A 90 5.33 -9.38 -9.42
N ASP A 91 4.54 -8.94 -10.38
CA ASP A 91 5.02 -8.00 -11.41
C ASP A 91 5.44 -6.68 -10.76
N PRO A 92 6.41 -5.95 -11.35
CA PRO A 92 6.71 -4.59 -10.92
C PRO A 92 5.45 -3.73 -10.88
N ARG A 93 5.34 -2.84 -9.89
CA ARG A 93 4.14 -2.04 -9.70
C ARG A 93 4.48 -0.61 -9.34
N THR A 94 3.66 0.30 -9.89
CA THR A 94 3.80 1.74 -9.68
C THR A 94 3.45 2.13 -8.25
N CYS A 95 2.50 1.44 -7.63
CA CYS A 95 2.08 1.72 -6.27
C CYS A 95 1.47 0.47 -5.64
N ASP A 96 1.87 0.21 -4.40
CA ASP A 96 1.35 -0.88 -3.58
C ASP A 96 1.05 -0.29 -2.21
N ILE A 97 -0.20 -0.38 -1.77
CA ILE A 97 -0.61 0.16 -0.47
C ILE A 97 -1.29 -0.96 0.31
N ASP A 98 -0.68 -1.36 1.42
CA ASP A 98 -1.18 -2.45 2.26
C ASP A 98 -1.64 -1.91 3.61
N ILE A 99 -2.74 -2.45 4.12
CA ILE A 99 -3.12 -2.26 5.52
C ILE A 99 -2.33 -3.27 6.33
N ILE A 100 -1.38 -2.76 7.13
CA ILE A 100 -0.55 -3.62 7.98
C ILE A 100 -1.28 -3.94 9.28
N ASP A 101 -1.92 -2.94 9.87
CA ASP A 101 -2.67 -3.08 11.11
C ASP A 101 -3.86 -2.12 11.10
N TYR A 102 -5.00 -2.60 11.60
CA TYR A 102 -6.20 -1.77 11.78
C TYR A 102 -6.74 -2.00 13.18
N ASN A 103 -6.33 -1.13 14.13
CA ASN A 103 -6.78 -1.14 15.52
C ASN A 103 -6.63 -2.52 16.20
N ARG A 104 -5.60 -3.27 15.81
CA ARG A 104 -5.31 -4.63 16.30
C ARG A 104 -6.44 -5.64 16.04
N GLN A 105 -7.32 -5.37 15.08
CA GLN A 105 -8.38 -6.29 14.70
C GLN A 105 -7.81 -7.47 13.91
N ILE A 106 -8.40 -8.64 14.14
CA ILE A 106 -8.15 -9.83 13.34
C ILE A 106 -9.26 -9.89 12.29
N ILE A 107 -8.89 -9.78 11.01
CA ILE A 107 -9.85 -9.71 9.91
C ILE A 107 -9.45 -10.69 8.83
N ASP A 108 -10.41 -11.48 8.37
CA ASP A 108 -10.27 -12.30 7.18
C ASP A 108 -11.54 -12.10 6.37
N PHE A 109 -11.43 -11.34 5.28
CA PHE A 109 -12.58 -10.93 4.50
C PHE A 109 -12.34 -11.13 3.02
N LYS A 110 -13.31 -11.77 2.36
CA LYS A 110 -13.35 -11.93 0.91
C LYS A 110 -14.68 -11.42 0.39
N TYR A 111 -14.63 -10.47 -0.53
CA TYR A 111 -15.83 -9.93 -1.16
C TYR A 111 -15.51 -9.60 -2.61
N LYS A 112 -16.21 -10.26 -3.54
CA LYS A 112 -15.90 -10.17 -4.98
C LYS A 112 -14.44 -10.54 -5.20
N ASN A 113 -13.64 -9.62 -5.76
CA ASN A 113 -12.20 -9.83 -5.97
C ASN A 113 -11.34 -9.20 -4.89
N LEU A 114 -11.96 -8.72 -3.80
CA LEU A 114 -11.25 -8.10 -2.69
C LEU A 114 -10.94 -9.14 -1.61
N ASN A 115 -9.71 -9.13 -1.15
CA ASN A 115 -9.19 -10.03 -0.15
C ASN A 115 -8.49 -9.22 0.93
N LEU A 116 -9.03 -9.23 2.15
CA LEU A 116 -8.42 -8.53 3.28
C LEU A 116 -8.17 -9.51 4.41
N THR A 117 -6.91 -9.70 4.76
CA THR A 117 -6.49 -10.53 5.89
C THR A 117 -5.64 -9.68 6.83
N LEU A 118 -6.05 -9.57 8.10
CA LEU A 118 -5.30 -8.84 9.12
C LEU A 118 -5.08 -9.74 10.32
N PRO A 119 -3.90 -9.69 10.96
CA PRO A 119 -2.73 -8.91 10.55
C PRO A 119 -2.24 -9.29 9.16
N HIS A 120 -1.57 -8.36 8.49
CA HIS A 120 -1.06 -8.61 7.13
C HIS A 120 -0.15 -9.83 7.12
N GLU A 121 -0.28 -10.70 6.10
CA GLU A 121 0.46 -11.95 6.03
C GLU A 121 1.98 -11.76 6.08
N LYS A 122 2.50 -10.67 5.49
CA LYS A 122 3.93 -10.36 5.52
C LYS A 122 4.42 -9.97 6.91
N LEU A 123 3.55 -9.43 7.74
CA LEU A 123 3.88 -9.12 9.14
C LEU A 123 4.01 -10.38 9.97
N VAL A 124 3.10 -11.35 9.75
CA VAL A 124 3.06 -12.59 10.53
C VAL A 124 4.20 -13.53 10.15
N SER A 125 4.62 -13.52 8.89
CA SER A 125 5.64 -14.43 8.38
C SER A 125 7.08 -14.01 8.68
N ARG A 126 7.28 -12.90 9.37
CA ARG A 126 8.61 -12.40 9.73
C ARG A 126 9.07 -12.83 11.11
#